data_85b45bb704ae681129432c3cb22d546d
#
_entry.id   85b45bb704ae681129432c3cb22d546d
#
_cell.length_a   1.000
_cell.length_b   1.000
_cell.length_c   1.000
_cell.angle_alpha   90.00
_cell.angle_beta   90.00
_cell.angle_gamma   90.00
#
_symmetry.space_group_name_H-M   'P 1'
#
loop_
_entity.id
_entity.type
_entity.pdbx_description
1 polymer ?
#
loop_
_entity_poly.entity_id
_entity_poly.type
_entity_poly.pdbx_seq_one_letter_code
_entity_poly.pdbx_strand_id
1 'polypeptide(L)'
;MGVEASIALAAISAGATIAKMSAEKEAAQADLSAINQQAKLQTVQYQQKQLQNLDVTEKILSRQAAQMSTRGVSFDSPSFNAIQRDTINSGAKQSRNDRLAESIGEDAFETEKKNVKRNLHAQLFGDVAEFSFNTATMVNNLPKSPKGSKLPRAEDL
;
A
#
# COMPACT_ATOMS: atom_id res chain seq x y z
N MET A 1 -31.34 -35.21 19.35
CA MET A 1 -30.67 -34.00 19.89
C MET A 1 -29.30 -33.67 19.25
N GLY A 2 -28.71 -34.48 18.39
CA GLY A 2 -27.36 -34.24 17.85
C GLY A 2 -27.28 -33.34 16.60
N VAL A 3 -28.33 -33.28 15.80
CA VAL A 3 -28.31 -32.57 14.50
C VAL A 3 -28.48 -31.05 14.66
N GLU A 4 -29.31 -30.65 15.62
CA GLU A 4 -29.54 -29.21 15.87
C GLU A 4 -28.31 -28.52 16.48
N ALA A 5 -27.56 -29.21 17.33
CA ALA A 5 -26.33 -28.69 17.93
C ALA A 5 -25.20 -28.51 16.89
N SER A 6 -25.10 -29.41 15.91
CA SER A 6 -24.10 -29.31 14.85
C SER A 6 -24.39 -28.22 13.83
N ILE A 7 -25.66 -27.92 13.54
CA ILE A 7 -26.06 -26.81 12.68
C ILE A 7 -25.80 -25.46 13.37
N ALA A 8 -26.08 -25.36 14.67
CA ALA A 8 -25.80 -24.15 15.44
C ALA A 8 -24.31 -23.86 15.53
N LEU A 9 -23.44 -24.88 15.73
CA LEU A 9 -21.99 -24.72 15.74
C LEU A 9 -21.44 -24.31 14.38
N ALA A 10 -21.97 -24.84 13.28
CA ALA A 10 -21.58 -24.46 11.92
C ALA A 10 -21.96 -22.99 11.63
N ALA A 11 -23.12 -22.52 12.09
CA ALA A 11 -23.54 -21.14 11.92
C ALA A 11 -22.67 -20.15 12.71
N ILE A 12 -22.26 -20.51 13.93
CA ILE A 12 -21.37 -19.69 14.77
C ILE A 12 -19.98 -19.61 14.16
N SER A 13 -19.43 -20.71 13.64
CA SER A 13 -18.10 -20.71 12.99
C SER A 13 -18.10 -19.89 11.69
N ALA A 14 -19.16 -19.95 10.89
CA ALA A 14 -19.31 -19.12 9.69
C ALA A 14 -19.38 -17.63 10.03
N GLY A 15 -20.14 -17.25 11.07
CA GLY A 15 -20.24 -15.88 11.53
C GLY A 15 -18.89 -15.31 12.01
N ALA A 16 -18.13 -16.10 12.77
CA ALA A 16 -16.80 -15.71 13.26
C ALA A 16 -15.79 -15.50 12.11
N THR A 17 -15.81 -16.36 11.10
CA THR A 17 -14.92 -16.25 9.93
C THR A 17 -15.26 -15.01 9.11
N ILE A 18 -16.54 -14.72 8.88
CA ILE A 18 -16.96 -13.52 8.15
C ILE A 18 -16.56 -12.25 8.91
N ALA A 19 -16.73 -12.22 10.23
CA ALA A 19 -16.32 -11.10 11.06
C ALA A 19 -14.80 -10.87 11.02
N LYS A 20 -13.99 -11.92 11.06
CA LYS A 20 -12.55 -11.88 10.92
C LYS A 20 -12.13 -11.32 9.55
N MET A 21 -12.69 -11.83 8.47
CA MET A 21 -12.44 -11.36 7.10
C MET A 21 -12.79 -9.88 6.91
N SER A 22 -13.88 -9.39 7.53
CA SER A 22 -14.23 -7.96 7.46
C SER A 22 -13.23 -7.10 8.21
N ALA A 23 -12.79 -7.51 9.40
CA ALA A 23 -11.78 -6.80 10.18
C ALA A 23 -10.42 -6.74 9.46
N GLU A 24 -9.99 -7.84 8.84
CA GLU A 24 -8.75 -7.87 8.05
C GLU A 24 -8.82 -6.95 6.82
N LYS A 25 -9.97 -6.89 6.17
CA LYS A 25 -10.19 -5.97 5.05
C LYS A 25 -10.15 -4.51 5.50
N GLU A 26 -10.76 -4.18 6.63
CA GLU A 26 -10.71 -2.82 7.19
C GLU A 26 -9.29 -2.43 7.61
N ALA A 27 -8.55 -3.33 8.24
CA ALA A 27 -7.15 -3.11 8.59
C ALA A 27 -6.30 -2.85 7.32
N ALA A 28 -6.43 -3.68 6.29
CA ALA A 28 -5.71 -3.47 5.03
C ALA A 28 -6.10 -2.16 4.33
N GLN A 29 -7.36 -1.71 4.43
CA GLN A 29 -7.78 -0.41 3.91
C GLN A 29 -7.18 0.75 4.69
N ALA A 30 -7.08 0.62 6.02
CA ALA A 30 -6.41 1.61 6.87
C ALA A 30 -4.92 1.73 6.53
N ASP A 31 -4.22 0.59 6.35
CA ASP A 31 -2.82 0.55 5.93
C ASP A 31 -2.63 1.22 4.56
N LEU A 32 -3.46 0.90 3.57
CA LEU A 32 -3.41 1.53 2.25
C LEU A 32 -3.66 3.04 2.32
N SER A 33 -4.55 3.48 3.20
CA SER A 33 -4.82 4.90 3.44
C SER A 33 -3.59 5.60 4.06
N ALA A 34 -2.95 4.97 5.05
CA ALA A 34 -1.74 5.50 5.69
C ALA A 34 -0.59 5.62 4.67
N ILE A 35 -0.35 4.59 3.85
CA ILE A 35 0.66 4.60 2.79
C ILE A 35 0.38 5.74 1.79
N ASN A 36 -0.88 5.94 1.39
CA ASN A 36 -1.25 7.03 0.48
C ASN A 36 -1.03 8.42 1.10
N GLN A 37 -1.27 8.59 2.40
CA GLN A 37 -0.99 9.84 3.11
C GLN A 37 0.53 10.08 3.19
N GLN A 38 1.32 9.08 3.53
CA GLN A 38 2.78 9.18 3.55
C GLN A 38 3.34 9.54 2.17
N ALA A 39 2.87 8.90 1.10
CA ALA A 39 3.26 9.21 -0.26
C ALA A 39 2.98 10.68 -0.61
N LYS A 40 1.79 11.20 -0.27
CA LYS A 40 1.44 12.60 -0.50
C LYS A 40 2.33 13.57 0.28
N LEU A 41 2.62 13.26 1.56
CA LEU A 41 3.51 14.08 2.37
C LEU A 41 4.92 14.12 1.78
N GLN A 42 5.42 12.98 1.32
CA GLN A 42 6.74 12.90 0.68
C GLN A 42 6.77 13.72 -0.62
N THR A 43 5.75 13.62 -1.47
CA THR A 43 5.66 14.45 -2.69
C THR A 43 5.68 15.94 -2.37
N VAL A 44 4.94 16.38 -1.33
CA VAL A 44 4.96 17.79 -0.90
C VAL A 44 6.35 18.20 -0.40
N GLN A 45 7.04 17.34 0.36
CA GLN A 45 8.42 17.61 0.81
C GLN A 45 9.39 17.74 -0.35
N TYR A 46 9.29 16.89 -1.37
CA TYR A 46 10.11 17.02 -2.59
C TYR A 46 9.83 18.31 -3.34
N GLN A 47 8.57 18.69 -3.50
CA GLN A 47 8.20 19.95 -4.13
C GLN A 47 8.76 21.16 -3.37
N GLN A 48 8.65 21.17 -2.03
CA GLN A 48 9.24 22.22 -1.20
C GLN A 48 10.76 22.28 -1.36
N LYS A 49 11.42 21.13 -1.39
CA LYS A 49 12.87 21.06 -1.61
C LYS A 49 13.28 21.60 -2.98
N GLN A 50 12.51 21.27 -4.02
CA GLN A 50 12.75 21.83 -5.36
C GLN A 50 12.61 23.35 -5.38
N LEU A 51 11.57 23.90 -4.73
CA LEU A 51 11.40 25.36 -4.62
C LEU A 51 12.54 26.01 -3.85
N GLN A 52 13.00 25.41 -2.76
CA GLN A 52 14.15 25.88 -2.00
C GLN A 52 15.43 25.88 -2.85
N ASN A 53 15.67 24.81 -3.63
CA ASN A 53 16.82 24.73 -4.52
C ASN A 53 16.81 25.80 -5.60
N LEU A 54 15.62 26.12 -6.15
CA LEU A 54 15.46 27.24 -7.11
C LEU A 54 15.77 28.58 -6.45
N ASP A 55 15.21 28.85 -5.27
CA ASP A 55 15.45 30.09 -4.52
C ASP A 55 16.93 30.25 -4.15
N VAL A 56 17.59 29.18 -3.72
CA VAL A 56 19.04 29.19 -3.45
C VAL A 56 19.84 29.48 -4.73
N THR A 57 19.50 28.84 -5.85
CA THR A 57 20.18 29.05 -7.12
C THR A 57 20.02 30.51 -7.59
N GLU A 58 18.82 31.08 -7.50
CA GLU A 58 18.54 32.48 -7.82
C GLU A 58 19.32 33.44 -6.91
N LYS A 59 19.38 33.19 -5.62
CA LYS A 59 20.17 33.98 -4.67
C LYS A 59 21.66 33.93 -4.98
N ILE A 60 22.19 32.77 -5.37
CA ILE A 60 23.61 32.64 -5.77
C ILE A 60 23.87 33.46 -7.03
N LEU A 61 23.01 33.34 -8.06
CA LEU A 61 23.14 34.08 -9.29
C LEU A 61 23.07 35.61 -9.05
N SER A 62 22.14 36.06 -8.22
CA SER A 62 21.99 37.47 -7.86
C SER A 62 23.22 38.01 -7.11
N ARG A 63 23.79 37.23 -6.20
CA ARG A 63 25.04 37.60 -5.49
C ARG A 63 26.22 37.65 -6.44
N GLN A 64 26.35 36.68 -7.35
CA GLN A 64 27.40 36.67 -8.36
C GLN A 64 27.30 37.89 -9.26
N ALA A 65 26.08 38.24 -9.72
CA ALA A 65 25.86 39.44 -10.52
C ALA A 65 26.25 40.70 -9.75
N ALA A 66 25.83 40.87 -8.49
CA ALA A 66 26.19 42.01 -7.65
C ALA A 66 27.70 42.13 -7.44
N GLN A 67 28.39 41.03 -7.13
CA GLN A 67 29.84 41.02 -6.94
C GLN A 67 30.61 41.37 -8.21
N MET A 68 30.17 40.92 -9.38
CA MET A 68 30.81 41.23 -10.65
C MET A 68 30.58 42.67 -11.04
N SER A 69 29.40 43.23 -10.80
CA SER A 69 29.09 44.66 -11.01
C SER A 69 30.01 45.52 -10.16
N THR A 70 30.25 45.23 -8.89
CA THR A 70 31.15 46.00 -8.02
C THR A 70 32.61 45.91 -8.45
N ARG A 71 33.02 44.86 -9.15
CA ARG A 71 34.38 44.68 -9.69
C ARG A 71 34.56 45.26 -11.09
N GLY A 72 33.54 45.89 -11.68
CA GLY A 72 33.56 46.43 -13.01
C GLY A 72 33.65 45.38 -14.14
N VAL A 73 33.29 44.13 -13.83
CA VAL A 73 33.25 43.05 -14.82
C VAL A 73 31.98 43.16 -15.64
N SER A 74 32.12 43.19 -16.96
CA SER A 74 30.96 43.18 -17.86
C SER A 74 30.17 41.87 -17.74
N PHE A 75 28.85 41.97 -17.75
CA PHE A 75 27.94 40.80 -17.77
C PHE A 75 28.11 39.93 -19.02
N ASP A 76 28.67 40.50 -20.10
CA ASP A 76 28.95 39.77 -21.34
C ASP A 76 30.34 39.09 -21.35
N SER A 77 31.08 39.19 -20.23
CA SER A 77 32.41 38.58 -20.17
C SER A 77 32.31 37.03 -20.19
N PRO A 78 33.22 36.35 -20.92
CA PRO A 78 33.26 34.89 -20.97
C PRO A 78 33.34 34.23 -19.58
N SER A 79 34.07 34.86 -18.67
CA SER A 79 34.25 34.38 -17.28
C SER A 79 32.96 34.45 -16.49
N PHE A 80 32.16 35.54 -16.63
CA PHE A 80 30.89 35.65 -15.97
C PHE A 80 29.88 34.63 -16.51
N ASN A 81 29.82 34.48 -17.82
CA ASN A 81 28.97 33.46 -18.47
C ASN A 81 29.34 32.04 -18.05
N ALA A 82 30.62 31.74 -17.89
CA ALA A 82 31.06 30.42 -17.43
C ALA A 82 30.60 30.14 -16.00
N ILE A 83 30.74 31.08 -15.06
CA ILE A 83 30.30 30.97 -13.67
C ILE A 83 28.79 30.81 -13.58
N GLN A 84 28.02 31.59 -14.35
CA GLN A 84 26.56 31.46 -14.39
C GLN A 84 26.12 30.08 -14.90
N ARG A 85 26.73 29.61 -16.01
CA ARG A 85 26.45 28.28 -16.57
C ARG A 85 26.76 27.16 -15.56
N ASP A 86 27.86 27.28 -14.83
CA ASP A 86 28.22 26.27 -13.81
C ASP A 86 27.21 26.26 -12.67
N THR A 87 26.76 27.43 -12.18
CA THR A 87 25.74 27.54 -11.15
C THR A 87 24.40 26.96 -11.62
N ILE A 88 23.95 27.28 -12.83
CA ILE A 88 22.72 26.74 -13.41
C ILE A 88 22.83 25.22 -13.58
N ASN A 89 23.97 24.72 -14.11
CA ASN A 89 24.19 23.30 -14.28
C ASN A 89 24.21 22.54 -12.94
N SER A 90 24.80 23.13 -11.90
CA SER A 90 24.78 22.54 -10.55
C SER A 90 23.37 22.46 -9.98
N GLY A 91 22.57 23.53 -10.10
CA GLY A 91 21.17 23.54 -9.73
C GLY A 91 20.34 22.52 -10.51
N ALA A 92 20.58 22.40 -11.82
CA ALA A 92 19.91 21.41 -12.67
C ALA A 92 20.28 19.96 -12.30
N LYS A 93 21.55 19.70 -11.97
CA LYS A 93 21.98 18.37 -11.47
C LYS A 93 21.28 18.01 -10.16
N GLN A 94 21.21 18.96 -9.23
CA GLN A 94 20.52 18.75 -7.96
C GLN A 94 19.03 18.47 -8.15
N SER A 95 18.36 19.25 -9.00
CA SER A 95 16.95 19.03 -9.35
C SER A 95 16.71 17.65 -9.98
N ARG A 96 17.62 17.16 -10.83
CA ARG A 96 17.55 15.80 -11.39
C ARG A 96 17.68 14.73 -10.29
N ASN A 97 18.63 14.90 -9.39
CA ASN A 97 18.82 13.96 -8.27
C ASN A 97 17.60 13.92 -7.36
N ASP A 98 16.99 15.07 -7.08
CA ASP A 98 15.78 15.14 -6.27
C ASP A 98 14.60 14.43 -6.96
N ARG A 99 14.43 14.59 -8.29
CA ARG A 99 13.42 13.85 -9.07
C ARG A 99 13.66 12.34 -9.08
N LEU A 100 14.91 11.91 -9.17
CA LEU A 100 15.24 10.49 -9.08
C LEU A 100 14.89 9.94 -7.69
N ALA A 101 15.20 10.68 -6.62
CA ALA A 101 14.84 10.29 -5.27
C ALA A 101 13.32 10.23 -5.06
N GLU A 102 12.56 11.16 -5.65
CA GLU A 102 11.09 11.14 -5.68
C GLU A 102 10.56 9.88 -6.37
N SER A 103 11.03 9.58 -7.58
CA SER A 103 10.65 8.39 -8.35
C SER A 103 10.92 7.09 -7.59
N ILE A 104 12.09 6.96 -6.95
CA ILE A 104 12.42 5.81 -6.12
C ILE A 104 11.45 5.69 -4.92
N GLY A 105 11.11 6.81 -4.30
CA GLY A 105 10.13 6.86 -3.21
C GLY A 105 8.74 6.41 -3.66
N GLU A 106 8.27 6.87 -4.82
CA GLU A 106 6.99 6.46 -5.40
C GLU A 106 6.94 4.96 -5.70
N ASP A 107 8.01 4.41 -6.29
CA ASP A 107 8.13 2.97 -6.57
C ASP A 107 8.11 2.13 -5.28
N ALA A 108 8.73 2.63 -4.21
CA ALA A 108 8.70 1.99 -2.91
C ALA A 108 7.28 1.92 -2.33
N PHE A 109 6.52 3.02 -2.38
CA PHE A 109 5.13 3.04 -1.94
C PHE A 109 4.22 2.15 -2.79
N GLU A 110 4.41 2.12 -4.09
CA GLU A 110 3.65 1.21 -4.96
C GLU A 110 3.94 -0.27 -4.65
N THR A 111 5.19 -0.58 -4.33
CA THR A 111 5.60 -1.92 -3.90
C THR A 111 4.95 -2.29 -2.57
N GLU A 112 4.95 -1.36 -1.61
CA GLU A 112 4.32 -1.55 -0.29
C GLU A 112 2.80 -1.77 -0.42
N LYS A 113 2.11 -0.96 -1.23
CA LYS A 113 0.68 -1.17 -1.55
C LYS A 113 0.40 -2.54 -2.16
N LYS A 114 1.25 -2.99 -3.09
CA LYS A 114 1.14 -4.34 -3.66
C LYS A 114 1.31 -5.42 -2.61
N ASN A 115 2.25 -5.24 -1.69
CA ASN A 115 2.49 -6.19 -0.60
C ASN A 115 1.30 -6.26 0.35
N VAL A 116 0.72 -5.12 0.77
CA VAL A 116 -0.50 -5.09 1.59
C VAL A 116 -1.64 -5.85 0.90
N LYS A 117 -1.89 -5.59 -0.39
CA LYS A 117 -2.92 -6.29 -1.15
C LYS A 117 -2.65 -7.80 -1.25
N ARG A 118 -1.40 -8.20 -1.52
CA ARG A 118 -1.03 -9.63 -1.59
C ARG A 118 -1.21 -10.33 -0.27
N ASN A 119 -0.82 -9.69 0.84
CA ASN A 119 -0.99 -10.24 2.18
C ASN A 119 -2.47 -10.40 2.52
N LEU A 120 -3.31 -9.40 2.23
CA LEU A 120 -4.75 -9.51 2.39
C LEU A 120 -5.33 -10.69 1.60
N HIS A 121 -4.95 -10.83 0.31
CA HIS A 121 -5.39 -11.97 -0.49
C HIS A 121 -4.94 -13.30 0.11
N ALA A 122 -3.69 -13.42 0.55
CA ALA A 122 -3.19 -14.64 1.15
C ALA A 122 -3.93 -15.01 2.44
N GLN A 123 -4.24 -14.04 3.29
CA GLN A 123 -5.03 -14.22 4.51
C GLN A 123 -6.46 -14.68 4.19
N LEU A 124 -7.15 -13.96 3.29
CA LEU A 124 -8.51 -14.32 2.89
C LEU A 124 -8.61 -15.72 2.27
N PHE A 125 -7.65 -16.11 1.44
CA PHE A 125 -7.59 -17.47 0.88
C PHE A 125 -7.27 -18.53 1.94
N GLY A 126 -6.38 -18.23 2.89
CA GLY A 126 -6.06 -19.08 4.01
C GLY A 126 -7.29 -19.36 4.88
N ASP A 127 -8.02 -18.32 5.24
CA ASP A 127 -9.22 -18.43 6.08
C ASP A 127 -10.35 -19.21 5.37
N VAL A 128 -10.53 -19.02 4.06
CA VAL A 128 -11.50 -19.79 3.27
C VAL A 128 -11.11 -21.27 3.19
N ALA A 129 -9.83 -21.57 3.01
CA ALA A 129 -9.35 -22.95 2.98
C ALA A 129 -9.53 -23.63 4.34
N GLU A 130 -9.22 -22.97 5.44
CA GLU A 130 -9.41 -23.48 6.80
C GLU A 130 -10.89 -23.72 7.11
N PHE A 131 -11.76 -22.78 6.74
CA PHE A 131 -13.20 -22.93 6.88
C PHE A 131 -13.74 -24.12 6.09
N SER A 132 -13.34 -24.28 4.83
CA SER A 132 -13.79 -25.42 4.01
C SER A 132 -13.31 -26.77 4.55
N PHE A 133 -12.07 -26.84 5.06
CA PHE A 133 -11.53 -28.04 5.68
C PHE A 133 -12.29 -28.40 6.97
N ASN A 134 -12.55 -27.45 7.84
CA ASN A 134 -13.30 -27.64 9.07
C ASN A 134 -14.74 -28.10 8.81
N THR A 135 -15.39 -27.52 7.78
CA THR A 135 -16.73 -27.92 7.38
C THR A 135 -16.77 -29.34 6.83
N ALA A 136 -15.79 -29.73 6.01
CA ALA A 136 -15.68 -31.10 5.48
C ALA A 136 -15.44 -32.14 6.58
N THR A 137 -14.63 -31.83 7.58
CA THR A 137 -14.39 -32.73 8.73
C THR A 137 -15.63 -32.86 9.60
N MET A 138 -16.41 -31.80 9.81
CA MET A 138 -17.69 -31.84 10.52
C MET A 138 -18.71 -32.70 9.79
N VAL A 139 -18.85 -32.59 8.47
CA VAL A 139 -19.77 -33.42 7.68
C VAL A 139 -19.39 -34.88 7.70
N ASN A 140 -18.09 -35.23 7.66
CA ASN A 140 -17.61 -36.59 7.73
C ASN A 140 -17.83 -37.25 9.11
N ASN A 141 -17.86 -36.45 10.17
CA ASN A 141 -18.07 -36.94 11.55
C ASN A 141 -19.55 -36.96 11.96
N LEU A 142 -20.47 -36.56 11.09
CA LEU A 142 -21.90 -36.74 11.34
C LEU A 142 -22.22 -38.24 11.43
N PRO A 143 -22.93 -38.69 12.48
CA PRO A 143 -23.34 -40.08 12.58
C PRO A 143 -24.20 -40.44 11.38
N LYS A 144 -23.70 -41.37 10.56
CA LYS A 144 -24.47 -41.87 9.41
C LYS A 144 -25.80 -42.41 9.92
N SER A 145 -26.89 -41.81 9.47
CA SER A 145 -28.23 -42.29 9.79
C SER A 145 -28.31 -43.81 9.61
N PRO A 146 -28.84 -44.55 10.57
CA PRO A 146 -29.01 -45.99 10.41
C PRO A 146 -29.85 -46.26 9.17
N LYS A 147 -29.25 -46.95 8.20
CA LYS A 147 -29.94 -47.43 7.00
C LYS A 147 -31.11 -48.30 7.43
N GLY A 148 -32.33 -47.82 7.22
CA GLY A 148 -33.50 -48.67 7.03
C GLY A 148 -34.13 -49.22 8.28
N SER A 149 -34.95 -48.44 9.00
CA SER A 149 -36.15 -49.02 9.57
C SER A 149 -37.13 -49.23 8.42
N LYS A 150 -37.28 -50.48 7.98
CA LYS A 150 -38.38 -50.88 7.08
C LYS A 150 -39.68 -50.51 7.81
N LEU A 151 -40.43 -49.54 7.25
CA LEU A 151 -41.79 -49.28 7.67
C LEU A 151 -42.58 -50.59 7.52
N PRO A 152 -43.35 -51.02 8.51
CA PRO A 152 -44.21 -52.18 8.37
C PRO A 152 -45.22 -51.92 7.26
N ARG A 153 -45.34 -52.89 6.34
CA ARG A 153 -46.22 -52.85 5.22
C ARG A 153 -47.68 -52.89 5.71
N ALA A 154 -48.52 -52.03 5.15
CA ALA A 154 -49.91 -51.86 5.53
C ALA A 154 -50.81 -53.08 5.17
N GLU A 155 -50.25 -54.24 4.94
CA GLU A 155 -50.97 -55.50 4.57
C GLU A 155 -51.09 -56.51 5.72
N ASP A 156 -50.62 -56.17 6.94
CA ASP A 156 -50.73 -57.05 8.10
C ASP A 156 -51.75 -56.60 9.15
N LEU A 157 -52.86 -55.96 8.71
CA LEU A 157 -54.03 -55.67 9.56
C LEU A 157 -55.28 -56.31 8.99
#